data_486c60fc6acc0162cc7f2f8191e07d30
#
_entry.id   486c60fc6acc0162cc7f2f8191e07d30
#
_cell.length_a   1.000
_cell.length_b   1.000
_cell.length_c   1.000
_cell.angle_alpha   90.00
_cell.angle_beta   90.00
_cell.angle_gamma   90.00
#
_symmetry.space_group_name_H-M   'P 1'
#
loop_
_entity.id
_entity.type
_entity.pdbx_description
1 polymer ?
#
loop_
_entity_poly.entity_id
_entity_poly.type
_entity_poly.pdbx_seq_one_letter_code
_entity_poly.pdbx_strand_id
1 'polypeptide(L)'
;VALSEFDRNLIDRCLNHKPQAWEDFVNRFVGLVIHVINHTAQAKSIRLSAPDIEDLAAEVFLAIVTDDFAILRKFRGESSLATYLTVVARRVVVRHLFAKGSPSTLDTDGQEEFASTDGSAEDLMSNREEVERLMNGLEGEEADVIRMYHLEGKSYQEISTKTGISENTLGPMLSRARAKMKRSQGV
;
A
#
# COMPACT_ATOMS: atom_id res chain seq x y z
N VAL A 1 -8.42 -11.99 -5.73
CA VAL A 1 -8.60 -12.29 -4.30
C VAL A 1 -9.47 -11.19 -3.73
N ALA A 2 -10.65 -11.56 -3.24
CA ALA A 2 -11.59 -10.62 -2.65
C ALA A 2 -11.01 -10.00 -1.35
N LEU A 3 -11.61 -8.90 -0.92
CA LEU A 3 -11.32 -8.24 0.35
C LEU A 3 -11.43 -9.24 1.51
N SER A 4 -10.38 -9.32 2.33
CA SER A 4 -10.39 -10.16 3.52
C SER A 4 -11.30 -9.59 4.60
N GLU A 5 -11.82 -10.44 5.48
CA GLU A 5 -12.62 -9.97 6.64
C GLU A 5 -11.81 -9.06 7.56
N PHE A 6 -10.52 -9.34 7.71
CA PHE A 6 -9.61 -8.50 8.49
C PHE A 6 -9.50 -7.08 7.91
N ASP A 7 -9.24 -6.96 6.60
CA ASP A 7 -9.14 -5.65 5.95
C ASP A 7 -10.49 -4.92 5.94
N ARG A 8 -11.59 -5.65 5.77
CA ARG A 8 -12.94 -5.09 5.88
C ARG A 8 -13.18 -4.48 7.26
N ASN A 9 -12.86 -5.22 8.31
CA ASN A 9 -12.97 -4.72 9.68
C ASN A 9 -12.07 -3.50 9.91
N LEU A 10 -10.86 -3.50 9.38
CA LEU A 10 -9.94 -2.37 9.50
C LEU A 10 -10.47 -1.12 8.81
N ILE A 11 -11.01 -1.26 7.60
CA ILE A 11 -11.68 -0.15 6.88
C ILE A 11 -12.87 0.36 7.70
N ASP A 12 -13.75 -0.51 8.16
CA ASP A 12 -14.93 -0.12 8.95
C ASP A 12 -14.53 0.65 10.23
N ARG A 13 -13.47 0.22 10.89
CA ARG A 13 -12.93 0.92 12.06
C ARG A 13 -12.38 2.31 11.69
N CYS A 14 -11.70 2.46 10.57
CA CYS A 14 -11.22 3.76 10.10
C CYS A 14 -12.40 4.69 9.76
N LEU A 15 -13.37 4.20 8.98
CA LEU A 15 -14.56 4.97 8.58
C LEU A 15 -15.44 5.40 9.76
N ASN A 16 -15.42 4.65 10.85
CA ASN A 16 -16.13 4.98 12.10
C ASN A 16 -15.24 5.68 13.13
N HIS A 17 -14.06 6.17 12.74
CA HIS A 17 -13.12 6.90 13.61
C HIS A 17 -12.83 6.17 14.94
N LYS A 18 -12.72 4.83 14.91
CA LYS A 18 -12.42 4.06 16.12
C LYS A 18 -11.00 4.34 16.60
N PRO A 19 -10.78 4.41 17.92
CA PRO A 19 -9.43 4.60 18.46
C PRO A 19 -8.43 3.59 17.86
N GLN A 20 -7.22 4.06 17.58
CA GLN A 20 -6.11 3.28 17.01
C GLN A 20 -6.33 2.68 15.61
N ALA A 21 -7.52 2.83 15.02
CA ALA A 21 -7.81 2.27 13.70
C ALA A 21 -6.88 2.82 12.62
N TRP A 22 -6.61 4.12 12.65
CA TRP A 22 -5.70 4.77 11.71
C TRP A 22 -4.24 4.35 11.92
N GLU A 23 -3.79 4.24 13.16
CA GLU A 23 -2.45 3.74 13.48
C GLU A 23 -2.27 2.29 12.99
N ASP A 24 -3.26 1.43 13.23
CA ASP A 24 -3.25 0.05 12.74
C ASP A 24 -3.17 0.02 11.21
N PHE A 25 -3.93 0.89 10.54
CA PHE A 25 -3.93 1.02 9.08
C PHE A 25 -2.54 1.44 8.55
N VAL A 26 -1.99 2.50 9.09
CA VAL A 26 -0.65 2.99 8.70
C VAL A 26 0.41 1.92 8.97
N ASN A 27 0.41 1.31 10.16
CA ASN A 27 1.35 0.27 10.51
C ASN A 27 1.28 -0.94 9.58
N ARG A 28 0.08 -1.29 9.12
CA ARG A 28 -0.12 -2.39 8.19
C ARG A 28 0.45 -2.09 6.81
N PHE A 29 0.21 -0.90 6.28
CA PHE A 29 0.47 -0.59 4.87
C PHE A 29 1.70 0.29 4.61
N VAL A 30 2.38 0.84 5.62
CA VAL A 30 3.54 1.72 5.41
C VAL A 30 4.67 1.04 4.64
N GLY A 31 4.93 -0.24 4.89
CA GLY A 31 5.95 -1.00 4.16
C GLY A 31 5.60 -1.15 2.68
N LEU A 32 4.33 -1.45 2.37
CA LEU A 32 3.83 -1.53 1.00
C LEU A 32 3.94 -0.17 0.30
N VAL A 33 3.50 0.91 0.95
CA VAL A 33 3.55 2.27 0.38
C VAL A 33 4.99 2.66 0.05
N ILE A 34 5.94 2.47 0.97
CA ILE A 34 7.36 2.75 0.74
C ILE A 34 7.89 1.93 -0.44
N HIS A 35 7.55 0.66 -0.52
CA HIS A 35 7.97 -0.21 -1.62
C HIS A 35 7.46 0.32 -2.97
N VAL A 36 6.18 0.70 -3.05
CA VAL A 36 5.57 1.28 -4.27
C VAL A 36 6.25 2.59 -4.66
N ILE A 37 6.54 3.48 -3.69
CA ILE A 37 7.24 4.75 -3.93
C ILE A 37 8.57 4.49 -4.63
N ASN A 38 9.36 3.62 -4.07
CA ASN A 38 10.71 3.34 -4.56
C ASN A 38 10.70 2.65 -5.92
N HIS A 39 9.84 1.67 -6.11
CA HIS A 39 9.69 0.99 -7.39
C HIS A 39 9.23 1.97 -8.48
N THR A 40 8.28 2.86 -8.16
CA THR A 40 7.79 3.87 -9.10
C THR A 40 8.89 4.86 -9.47
N ALA A 41 9.67 5.34 -8.51
CA ALA A 41 10.80 6.22 -8.75
C ALA A 41 11.90 5.54 -9.58
N GLN A 42 12.24 4.29 -9.25
CA GLN A 42 13.23 3.50 -9.98
C GLN A 42 12.82 3.27 -11.44
N ALA A 43 11.54 2.92 -11.68
CA ALA A 43 10.99 2.76 -13.03
C ALA A 43 11.06 4.04 -13.88
N LYS A 44 11.15 5.21 -13.22
CA LYS A 44 11.33 6.52 -13.85
C LYS A 44 12.77 7.02 -13.81
N SER A 45 13.71 6.19 -13.36
CA SER A 45 15.12 6.55 -13.18
C SER A 45 15.34 7.77 -12.26
N ILE A 46 14.43 7.97 -11.30
CA ILE A 46 14.50 9.04 -10.31
C ILE A 46 15.11 8.49 -9.03
N ARG A 47 16.13 9.17 -8.51
CA ARG A 47 16.70 8.87 -7.20
C ARG A 47 15.99 9.70 -6.13
N LEU A 48 15.45 9.03 -5.13
CA LEU A 48 14.83 9.65 -3.97
C LEU A 48 15.79 9.56 -2.77
N SER A 49 15.88 10.62 -2.00
CA SER A 49 16.52 10.59 -0.68
C SER A 49 15.56 9.98 0.37
N ALA A 50 16.08 9.60 1.53
CA ALA A 50 15.25 9.11 2.63
C ALA A 50 14.15 10.12 3.05
N PRO A 51 14.43 11.43 3.18
CA PRO A 51 13.40 12.43 3.41
C PRO A 51 12.33 12.49 2.31
N ASP A 52 12.73 12.41 1.01
CA ASP A 52 11.75 12.42 -0.08
C ASP A 52 10.78 11.23 0.00
N ILE A 53 11.26 10.06 0.41
CA ILE A 53 10.45 8.85 0.59
C ILE A 53 9.47 9.03 1.75
N GLU A 54 9.93 9.61 2.86
CA GLU A 54 9.09 9.89 4.03
C GLU A 54 7.99 10.91 3.69
N ASP A 55 8.33 11.98 2.98
CA ASP A 55 7.38 12.99 2.53
C ASP A 55 6.33 12.40 1.58
N LEU A 56 6.76 11.61 0.60
CA LEU A 56 5.84 10.92 -0.33
C LEU A 56 4.93 9.92 0.39
N ALA A 57 5.45 9.18 1.36
CA ALA A 57 4.63 8.28 2.16
C ALA A 57 3.58 9.05 2.98
N ALA A 58 3.98 10.18 3.57
CA ALA A 58 3.05 11.05 4.28
C ALA A 58 1.96 11.60 3.35
N GLU A 59 2.30 12.01 2.12
CA GLU A 59 1.33 12.47 1.12
C GLU A 59 0.34 11.37 0.71
N VAL A 60 0.81 10.12 0.55
CA VAL A 60 -0.08 8.99 0.24
C VAL A 60 -1.08 8.78 1.37
N PHE A 61 -0.63 8.76 2.63
CA PHE A 61 -1.51 8.58 3.77
C PHE A 61 -2.43 9.78 4.00
N LEU A 62 -1.95 11.00 3.75
CA LEU A 62 -2.77 12.20 3.79
C LEU A 62 -3.90 12.12 2.74
N ALA A 63 -3.61 11.72 1.51
CA ALA A 63 -4.62 11.54 0.48
C ALA A 63 -5.70 10.54 0.90
N ILE A 64 -5.32 9.46 1.61
CA ILE A 64 -6.28 8.44 2.07
C ILE A 64 -7.21 9.00 3.16
N VAL A 65 -6.69 9.82 4.10
CA VAL A 65 -7.48 10.35 5.22
C VAL A 65 -8.29 11.59 4.84
N THR A 66 -7.92 12.26 3.77
CA THR A 66 -8.60 13.48 3.30
C THR A 66 -10.06 13.19 2.95
N ASP A 67 -10.92 14.18 3.13
CA ASP A 67 -12.35 14.13 2.87
C ASP A 67 -13.05 12.95 3.56
N ASP A 68 -12.72 12.76 4.84
CA ASP A 68 -13.30 11.72 5.67
C ASP A 68 -13.14 10.32 5.07
N PHE A 69 -11.90 9.99 4.70
CA PHE A 69 -11.54 8.71 4.09
C PHE A 69 -12.26 8.45 2.74
N ALA A 70 -12.45 9.47 1.92
CA ALA A 70 -13.17 9.34 0.65
C ALA A 70 -12.61 8.21 -0.23
N ILE A 71 -11.30 8.00 -0.24
CA ILE A 71 -10.65 6.90 -0.97
C ILE A 71 -11.11 5.53 -0.45
N LEU A 72 -11.15 5.34 0.87
CA LEU A 72 -11.60 4.06 1.45
C LEU A 72 -13.11 3.85 1.28
N ARG A 73 -13.91 4.92 1.31
CA ARG A 73 -15.36 4.86 1.06
C ARG A 73 -15.69 4.43 -0.37
N LYS A 74 -14.85 4.78 -1.34
CA LYS A 74 -15.02 4.40 -2.76
C LYS A 74 -14.52 2.98 -3.07
N PHE A 75 -13.82 2.35 -2.16
CA PHE A 75 -13.32 0.99 -2.36
C PHE A 75 -14.45 -0.04 -2.33
N ARG A 76 -14.65 -0.74 -3.45
CA ARG A 76 -15.75 -1.72 -3.61
C ARG A 76 -15.43 -3.13 -3.13
N GLY A 77 -14.17 -3.41 -2.77
CA GLY A 77 -13.77 -4.74 -2.30
C GLY A 77 -13.63 -5.79 -3.42
N GLU A 78 -13.55 -5.37 -4.67
CA GLU A 78 -13.37 -6.26 -5.84
C GLU A 78 -11.93 -6.80 -5.94
N SER A 79 -10.99 -6.15 -5.27
CA SER A 79 -9.60 -6.57 -5.15
C SER A 79 -9.18 -6.66 -3.69
N SER A 80 -7.93 -7.08 -3.41
CA SER A 80 -7.37 -6.91 -2.07
C SER A 80 -7.16 -5.43 -1.77
N LEU A 81 -7.24 -5.06 -0.49
CA LEU A 81 -6.96 -3.68 -0.07
C LEU A 81 -5.53 -3.27 -0.44
N ALA A 82 -4.56 -4.18 -0.36
CA ALA A 82 -3.19 -3.93 -0.77
C ALA A 82 -3.09 -3.59 -2.27
N THR A 83 -3.80 -4.31 -3.13
CA THR A 83 -3.85 -4.02 -4.58
C THR A 83 -4.43 -2.64 -4.83
N TYR A 84 -5.52 -2.30 -4.18
CA TYR A 84 -6.13 -0.97 -4.29
C TYR A 84 -5.18 0.15 -3.84
N LEU A 85 -4.57 0.00 -2.67
CA LEU A 85 -3.64 0.99 -2.12
C LEU A 85 -2.37 1.14 -2.97
N THR A 86 -1.92 0.09 -3.64
CA THR A 86 -0.78 0.17 -4.57
C THR A 86 -1.09 1.13 -5.72
N VAL A 87 -2.29 1.05 -6.29
CA VAL A 87 -2.73 1.97 -7.35
C VAL A 87 -2.83 3.41 -6.84
N VAL A 88 -3.43 3.60 -5.67
CA VAL A 88 -3.53 4.91 -5.03
C VAL A 88 -2.15 5.52 -4.80
N ALA A 89 -1.24 4.76 -4.16
CA ALA A 89 0.12 5.20 -3.87
C ALA A 89 0.87 5.58 -5.16
N ARG A 90 0.82 4.72 -6.19
CA ARG A 90 1.47 5.00 -7.47
C ARG A 90 0.96 6.29 -8.12
N ARG A 91 -0.34 6.54 -8.11
CA ARG A 91 -0.92 7.77 -8.67
C ARG A 91 -0.44 9.02 -7.93
N VAL A 92 -0.43 8.98 -6.60
CA VAL A 92 0.08 10.08 -5.78
C VAL A 92 1.55 10.36 -6.10
N VAL A 93 2.38 9.31 -6.14
CA VAL A 93 3.81 9.42 -6.43
C VAL A 93 4.07 9.97 -7.82
N VAL A 94 3.41 9.44 -8.84
CA VAL A 94 3.57 9.90 -10.23
C VAL A 94 3.18 11.37 -10.33
N ARG A 95 2.04 11.77 -9.78
CA ARG A 95 1.60 13.18 -9.76
C ARG A 95 2.62 14.09 -9.09
N HIS A 96 3.14 13.71 -7.93
CA HIS A 96 4.15 14.49 -7.22
C HIS A 96 5.45 14.63 -8.02
N LEU A 97 5.93 13.54 -8.60
CA LEU A 97 7.17 13.55 -9.38
C LEU A 97 7.05 14.40 -10.67
N PHE A 98 5.88 14.43 -11.31
CA PHE A 98 5.66 15.25 -12.50
C PHE A 98 5.29 16.69 -12.19
N ALA A 99 4.65 17.00 -11.07
CA ALA A 99 4.35 18.36 -10.64
C ALA A 99 5.62 19.17 -10.40
N LYS A 100 6.73 18.57 -9.98
CA LYS A 100 8.03 19.21 -9.85
C LYS A 100 8.70 19.53 -11.21
N GLY A 101 8.19 19.01 -12.32
CA GLY A 101 8.77 19.21 -13.67
C GLY A 101 8.01 20.16 -14.59
N SER A 102 6.89 20.74 -14.17
CA SER A 102 6.09 21.63 -15.02
C SER A 102 5.44 22.74 -14.19
N PRO A 103 5.74 24.02 -14.45
CA PRO A 103 4.99 25.10 -13.83
C PRO A 103 3.74 25.36 -14.65
N SER A 104 2.68 24.62 -14.50
CA SER A 104 1.35 25.07 -14.93
C SER A 104 0.24 24.09 -14.52
N THR A 105 -0.84 24.74 -14.08
CA THR A 105 -2.18 24.25 -13.77
C THR A 105 -2.34 23.51 -12.45
N LEU A 106 -2.67 24.32 -11.45
CA LEU A 106 -3.54 24.00 -10.34
C LEU A 106 -4.92 23.60 -10.94
N ASP A 107 -5.04 22.40 -11.45
CA ASP A 107 -6.34 21.85 -11.78
C ASP A 107 -6.85 21.06 -10.58
N THR A 108 -7.94 21.56 -10.04
CA THR A 108 -8.76 21.04 -8.94
C THR A 108 -9.41 19.68 -9.27
N ASP A 109 -8.98 19.03 -10.34
CA ASP A 109 -9.56 17.80 -10.91
C ASP A 109 -9.00 16.50 -10.33
N GLY A 110 -8.09 16.59 -9.36
CA GLY A 110 -7.44 15.41 -8.77
C GLY A 110 -8.35 14.49 -7.94
N GLN A 111 -9.56 14.94 -7.60
CA GLN A 111 -10.51 14.13 -6.82
C GLN A 111 -11.35 13.18 -7.69
N GLU A 112 -11.62 13.54 -8.95
CA GLU A 112 -12.39 12.68 -9.85
C GLU A 112 -11.55 11.49 -10.36
N GLU A 113 -10.23 11.65 -10.46
CA GLU A 113 -9.33 10.60 -10.95
C GLU A 113 -9.15 9.43 -9.96
N PHE A 114 -9.32 9.68 -8.64
CA PHE A 114 -9.37 8.59 -7.65
C PHE A 114 -10.70 7.80 -7.72
N ALA A 115 -11.75 8.39 -8.27
CA ALA A 115 -13.06 7.74 -8.41
C ALA A 115 -13.07 6.66 -9.48
N SER A 116 -12.17 6.74 -10.48
CA SER A 116 -12.06 5.80 -11.59
C SER A 116 -11.16 4.59 -11.29
N THR A 117 -10.93 4.27 -10.03
CA THR A 117 -10.04 3.16 -9.61
C THR A 117 -10.72 1.80 -9.75
N ASP A 118 -12.03 1.77 -10.00
CA ASP A 118 -12.74 0.59 -10.47
C ASP A 118 -12.49 0.42 -11.97
N GLY A 119 -11.26 0.04 -12.29
CA GLY A 119 -10.90 -0.39 -13.62
C GLY A 119 -11.67 -1.65 -14.03
N SER A 120 -11.68 -1.93 -15.32
CA SER A 120 -12.19 -3.20 -15.85
C SER A 120 -11.55 -4.39 -15.11
N ALA A 121 -12.12 -5.58 -15.23
CA ALA A 121 -11.51 -6.79 -14.67
C ALA A 121 -10.05 -6.98 -15.13
N GLU A 122 -9.71 -6.48 -16.32
CA GLU A 122 -8.36 -6.46 -16.89
C GLU A 122 -7.42 -5.51 -16.12
N ASP A 123 -7.90 -4.32 -15.72
CA ASP A 123 -7.11 -3.37 -14.90
C ASP A 123 -6.85 -3.92 -13.51
N LEU A 124 -7.82 -4.60 -12.90
CA LEU A 124 -7.67 -5.25 -11.61
C LEU A 124 -6.67 -6.41 -11.67
N MET A 125 -6.69 -7.21 -12.75
CA MET A 125 -5.70 -8.28 -12.96
C MET A 125 -4.30 -7.69 -13.18
N SER A 126 -4.16 -6.67 -14.00
CA SER A 126 -2.88 -6.00 -14.26
C SER A 126 -2.30 -5.39 -12.97
N ASN A 127 -3.13 -4.75 -12.16
CA ASN A 127 -2.72 -4.18 -10.87
C ASN A 127 -2.30 -5.27 -9.88
N ARG A 128 -2.97 -6.42 -9.88
CA ARG A 128 -2.59 -7.56 -9.05
C ARG A 128 -1.24 -8.15 -9.47
N GLU A 129 -1.03 -8.37 -10.76
CA GLU A 129 0.25 -8.86 -11.27
C GLU A 129 1.40 -7.90 -10.97
N GLU A 130 1.13 -6.59 -11.00
CA GLU A 130 2.11 -5.59 -10.63
C GLU A 130 2.45 -5.66 -9.14
N VAL A 131 1.46 -5.80 -8.26
CA VAL A 131 1.70 -6.01 -6.81
C VAL A 131 2.50 -7.29 -6.58
N GLU A 132 2.16 -8.39 -7.25
CA GLU A 132 2.92 -9.64 -7.16
C GLU A 132 4.36 -9.46 -7.66
N ARG A 133 4.59 -8.71 -8.72
CA ARG A 133 5.94 -8.33 -9.19
C ARG A 133 6.70 -7.50 -8.18
N LEU A 134 6.05 -6.51 -7.56
CA LEU A 134 6.65 -5.68 -6.52
C LEU A 134 7.08 -6.51 -5.29
N MET A 135 6.35 -7.58 -5.01
CA MET A 135 6.64 -8.48 -3.89
C MET A 135 7.64 -9.60 -4.26
N ASN A 136 7.90 -9.84 -5.54
CA ASN A 136 8.84 -10.89 -6.00
C ASN A 136 10.33 -10.58 -5.70
N GLY A 137 10.65 -9.34 -5.29
CA GLY A 137 11.97 -8.99 -4.75
C GLY A 137 12.24 -9.48 -3.32
N LEU A 138 11.25 -10.15 -2.71
CA LEU A 138 11.35 -10.74 -1.38
C LEU A 138 11.39 -12.26 -1.53
N GLU A 139 12.38 -12.92 -0.94
CA GLU A 139 12.58 -14.36 -1.03
C GLU A 139 12.42 -15.05 0.33
N GLY A 140 12.04 -16.34 0.30
CA GLY A 140 11.96 -17.20 1.48
C GLY A 140 10.67 -17.00 2.32
N GLU A 141 10.66 -17.58 3.52
CA GLU A 141 9.50 -17.56 4.43
C GLU A 141 9.02 -16.15 4.77
N GLU A 142 9.93 -15.17 4.81
CA GLU A 142 9.57 -13.77 5.04
C GLU A 142 8.71 -13.21 3.90
N ALA A 143 9.00 -13.60 2.65
CA ALA A 143 8.23 -13.17 1.48
C ALA A 143 6.81 -13.75 1.52
N ASP A 144 6.66 -15.01 1.88
CA ASP A 144 5.36 -15.66 1.98
C ASP A 144 4.51 -15.05 3.09
N VAL A 145 5.11 -14.77 4.24
CA VAL A 145 4.43 -14.08 5.36
C VAL A 145 3.97 -12.68 4.94
N ILE A 146 4.83 -11.91 4.26
CA ILE A 146 4.48 -10.58 3.76
C ILE A 146 3.36 -10.65 2.73
N ARG A 147 3.43 -11.59 1.81
CA ARG A 147 2.38 -11.80 0.79
C ARG A 147 1.04 -12.13 1.45
N MET A 148 1.04 -13.07 2.38
CA MET A 148 -0.18 -13.44 3.12
C MET A 148 -0.73 -12.27 3.92
N TYR A 149 0.14 -11.47 4.56
CA TYR A 149 -0.29 -10.35 5.36
C TYR A 149 -0.80 -9.17 4.52
N HIS A 150 -0.06 -8.76 3.47
CA HIS A 150 -0.37 -7.57 2.69
C HIS A 150 -1.26 -7.82 1.47
N LEU A 151 -1.09 -8.95 0.75
CA LEU A 151 -1.85 -9.24 -0.46
C LEU A 151 -3.09 -10.09 -0.19
N GLU A 152 -2.96 -11.09 0.71
CA GLU A 152 -4.08 -11.96 1.04
C GLU A 152 -4.89 -11.45 2.23
N GLY A 153 -4.41 -10.40 2.92
CA GLY A 153 -5.09 -9.78 4.06
C GLY A 153 -5.30 -10.71 5.25
N LYS A 154 -4.44 -11.73 5.40
CA LYS A 154 -4.55 -12.70 6.51
C LYS A 154 -4.16 -12.09 7.83
N SER A 155 -4.87 -12.48 8.89
CA SER A 155 -4.51 -12.19 10.26
C SER A 155 -3.26 -12.98 10.70
N TYR A 156 -2.63 -12.58 11.79
CA TYR A 156 -1.51 -13.33 12.36
C TYR A 156 -1.88 -14.77 12.69
N GLN A 157 -3.08 -15.00 13.20
CA GLN A 157 -3.59 -16.35 13.52
C GLN A 157 -3.71 -17.22 12.26
N GLU A 158 -4.27 -16.70 11.19
CA GLU A 158 -4.39 -17.44 9.91
C GLU A 158 -3.04 -17.72 9.27
N ILE A 159 -2.09 -16.76 9.35
CA ILE A 159 -0.72 -16.95 8.87
C ILE A 159 -0.03 -18.01 9.72
N SER A 160 -0.12 -17.92 11.04
CA SER A 160 0.43 -18.90 11.98
C SER A 160 -0.08 -20.32 11.70
N THR A 161 -1.39 -20.46 11.52
CA THR A 161 -2.02 -21.75 11.20
C THR A 161 -1.52 -22.31 9.87
N LYS A 162 -1.32 -21.47 8.86
CA LYS A 162 -0.92 -21.90 7.52
C LYS A 162 0.57 -22.21 7.40
N THR A 163 1.41 -21.44 8.09
CA THR A 163 2.88 -21.54 7.99
C THR A 163 3.52 -22.36 9.11
N GLY A 164 2.82 -22.56 10.22
CA GLY A 164 3.38 -23.14 11.44
C GLY A 164 4.25 -22.16 12.26
N ILE A 165 4.40 -20.92 11.80
CA ILE A 165 5.18 -19.87 12.50
C ILE A 165 4.34 -19.30 13.63
N SER A 166 4.90 -19.22 14.84
CA SER A 166 4.22 -18.63 15.99
C SER A 166 3.79 -17.18 15.73
N GLU A 167 2.59 -16.78 16.16
CA GLU A 167 2.10 -15.41 16.08
C GLU A 167 3.07 -14.38 16.67
N ASN A 168 3.73 -14.74 17.77
CA ASN A 168 4.75 -13.90 18.42
C ASN A 168 5.98 -13.67 17.52
N THR A 169 6.24 -14.56 16.57
CA THR A 169 7.36 -14.46 15.62
C THR A 169 6.98 -13.63 14.40
N LEU A 170 5.70 -13.62 14.01
CA LEU A 170 5.22 -12.92 12.82
C LEU A 170 5.41 -11.40 12.90
N GLY A 171 5.13 -10.79 14.06
CA GLY A 171 5.33 -9.34 14.27
C GLY A 171 6.78 -8.89 14.04
N PRO A 172 7.77 -9.48 14.74
CA PRO A 172 9.19 -9.24 14.49
C PRO A 172 9.61 -9.54 13.05
N MET A 173 9.07 -10.58 12.42
CA MET A 173 9.37 -10.97 11.04
C MET A 173 8.89 -9.91 10.05
N LEU A 174 7.66 -9.44 10.17
CA LEU A 174 7.10 -8.34 9.37
C LEU A 174 7.86 -7.03 9.61
N SER A 175 8.32 -6.77 10.85
CA SER A 175 9.13 -5.60 11.18
C SER A 175 10.50 -5.64 10.49
N ARG A 176 11.18 -6.79 10.51
CA ARG A 176 12.46 -6.98 9.80
C ARG A 176 12.30 -6.85 8.30
N ALA A 177 11.25 -7.41 7.74
CA ALA A 177 10.95 -7.32 6.32
C ALA A 177 10.68 -5.88 5.89
N ARG A 178 9.94 -5.08 6.69
CA ARG A 178 9.80 -3.63 6.47
C ARG A 178 11.14 -2.91 6.49
N ALA A 179 12.02 -3.28 7.44
CA ALA A 179 13.36 -2.71 7.53
C ALA A 179 14.23 -3.08 6.32
N LYS A 180 14.11 -4.32 5.80
CA LYS A 180 14.79 -4.73 4.56
C LYS A 180 14.26 -3.95 3.35
N MET A 181 12.94 -3.78 3.21
CA MET A 181 12.34 -2.96 2.15
C MET A 181 12.83 -1.51 2.20
N LYS A 182 13.07 -0.96 3.40
CA LYS A 182 13.68 0.37 3.56
C LYS A 182 15.15 0.41 3.15
N ARG A 183 15.92 -0.66 3.37
CA ARG A 183 17.38 -0.71 3.15
C ARG A 183 17.79 -1.11 1.73
N SER A 184 17.02 -1.92 1.04
CA SER A 184 17.34 -2.38 -0.33
C SER A 184 17.37 -1.26 -1.38
N GLN A 185 17.37 -0.01 -0.93
CA GLN A 185 17.30 1.20 -1.71
C GLN A 185 18.43 2.17 -1.41
N GLY A 186 19.41 1.75 -0.65
CA GLY A 186 20.61 2.52 -0.29
C GLY A 186 21.86 2.09 -1.06
N VAL A 187 21.75 1.58 -2.30
CA VAL A 187 22.88 1.37 -3.20
C VAL A 187 22.63 2.05 -4.54
#